data_0d4ac4ef68a519ada4e1e2a3dcaaf260
#
_entry.id   0d4ac4ef68a519ada4e1e2a3dcaaf260
#
_cell.length_a   1.000
_cell.length_b   1.000
_cell.length_c   1.000
_cell.angle_alpha   90.00
_cell.angle_beta   90.00
_cell.angle_gamma   90.00
#
_symmetry.space_group_name_H-M   'P 1'
#
loop_
_entity.id
_entity.type
_entity.pdbx_description
1 polymer ?
#
loop_
_entity_poly.entity_id
_entity_poly.type
_entity_poly.pdbx_seq_one_letter_code
_entity_poly.pdbx_strand_id
1 'polypeptide(L)'
;MKRWLIGLLAALLLLSGCDAKPGQETVSTTPQQTTVPTTVPAGPSLYLENSDLEEATQGALRLFAPERGSLYRFGLMGQDPVLVTCCEDESYALYRIDPVTGQTLAQGSLPSSVDPFNGLAMNENRLACYDAESNAILVLDQQLRQLHSVKIPQTVTGSILITADLSVAYYNTDGELRALDLNSGISRLLLQLSDAYLDLNALLFDGSVINCRVNDAYGAYEGFFSTEDGRSLGQDPELMSAASQGDRYLVRRFDGPVMELLLGTRDGQVQSFTAAGEEGNVSLLPQSGMLVERLHDENGAVLQLYETQQGNRKSRLAIPMIYWVGEMKDDAAGNIWFMTTDPELDRDVLCCWQPQEDADQVVRLSKRYTAQEPDMAGLAECKALAQELEARFYVDIGIYTDSVEPNDYAFAIEYQVSVIREFLTMLETVMSKFPEGFFQTGAKVTESGKFQISLVRDIKGTQYNTVNDAEGLQYWIGGDAYIAIMSSADMEKTFYHELSHALDTYIYAKSIYYDFWDDQNPDGFTYDNSYTQYQTHWDSQWLEAETRAFIDAYSMTYAHEDRARVMEYAMSEGNEAYFQTETMQAKLKQLCLAIREAFGWKKYEGTFIWEQYLNESLAYTKKK
;
A
#
# COMPACT_ATOMS: atom_id res chain seq x y z
N MET A 1 -7.45 -1.98 33.13
CA MET A 1 -7.96 -2.77 32.02
C MET A 1 -6.90 -2.99 30.93
N LYS A 2 -6.09 -1.97 30.56
CA LYS A 2 -5.05 -2.07 29.50
C LYS A 2 -4.05 -3.25 29.62
N ARG A 3 -3.62 -3.61 30.80
CA ARG A 3 -2.68 -4.73 31.01
C ARG A 3 -3.30 -6.14 30.87
N TRP A 4 -4.63 -6.24 30.80
CA TRP A 4 -5.31 -7.52 30.75
C TRP A 4 -5.47 -8.08 29.33
N LEU A 5 -5.59 -7.23 28.30
CA LEU A 5 -5.78 -7.69 26.93
C LEU A 5 -4.51 -8.34 26.35
N ILE A 6 -3.35 -7.75 26.62
CA ILE A 6 -2.06 -8.26 26.12
C ILE A 6 -1.66 -9.51 26.91
N GLY A 7 -1.96 -9.57 28.21
CA GLY A 7 -1.83 -10.79 29.01
C GLY A 7 -2.82 -11.89 28.61
N LEU A 8 -3.96 -11.53 28.02
CA LEU A 8 -4.96 -12.48 27.52
C LEU A 8 -4.46 -13.23 26.28
N LEU A 9 -3.76 -12.55 25.36
CA LEU A 9 -3.16 -13.17 24.18
C LEU A 9 -2.13 -14.26 24.58
N ALA A 10 -1.33 -14.00 25.61
CA ALA A 10 -0.35 -14.94 26.12
C ALA A 10 -0.98 -16.06 26.99
N ALA A 11 -2.00 -15.75 27.79
CA ALA A 11 -2.63 -16.71 28.69
C ALA A 11 -3.61 -17.67 27.99
N LEU A 12 -4.28 -17.24 26.91
CA LEU A 12 -5.24 -18.07 26.15
C LEU A 12 -4.57 -19.17 25.33
N LEU A 13 -3.30 -19.02 24.99
CA LEU A 13 -2.52 -20.02 24.26
C LEU A 13 -2.08 -21.22 25.14
N LEU A 14 -2.23 -21.12 26.44
CA LEU A 14 -1.82 -22.19 27.41
C LEU A 14 -2.94 -23.17 27.77
N LEU A 15 -4.19 -23.00 27.30
CA LEU A 15 -5.35 -23.78 27.71
C LEU A 15 -5.98 -24.63 26.58
N SER A 16 -5.21 -25.17 25.65
CA SER A 16 -5.73 -26.01 24.58
C SER A 16 -5.71 -27.50 24.91
N GLY A 17 -6.85 -28.02 25.16
CA GLY A 17 -7.13 -29.45 25.18
C GLY A 17 -8.62 -29.71 25.19
N CYS A 18 -9.19 -30.02 24.01
CA CYS A 18 -10.26 -31.01 23.82
C CYS A 18 -10.79 -31.01 22.39
N ASP A 19 -10.93 -32.21 21.84
CA ASP A 19 -11.25 -32.57 20.46
C ASP A 19 -12.65 -32.16 19.95
N ALA A 20 -12.67 -31.54 18.74
CA ALA A 20 -13.75 -31.72 17.79
C ALA A 20 -13.14 -31.81 16.38
N LYS A 21 -13.39 -32.90 15.65
CA LYS A 21 -12.89 -33.09 14.28
C LYS A 21 -13.79 -32.32 13.29
N PRO A 22 -13.28 -31.32 12.55
CA PRO A 22 -13.99 -30.77 11.38
C PRO A 22 -13.97 -31.76 10.21
N GLY A 23 -14.96 -31.65 9.32
CA GLY A 23 -15.05 -32.46 8.11
C GLY A 23 -13.90 -32.16 7.15
N GLN A 24 -13.32 -33.21 6.58
CA GLN A 24 -12.26 -33.12 5.56
C GLN A 24 -12.87 -33.33 4.17
N GLU A 25 -12.62 -32.38 3.26
CA GLU A 25 -12.86 -32.55 1.83
C GLU A 25 -11.53 -32.86 1.11
N THR A 26 -11.51 -33.91 0.29
CA THR A 26 -10.33 -34.31 -0.48
C THR A 26 -10.35 -33.74 -1.87
N VAL A 27 -9.29 -33.05 -2.27
CA VAL A 27 -9.04 -32.57 -3.63
C VAL A 27 -8.09 -33.52 -4.35
N SER A 28 -8.41 -33.84 -5.60
CA SER A 28 -7.57 -34.66 -6.44
C SER A 28 -6.35 -33.88 -6.93
N THR A 29 -5.15 -34.32 -6.55
CA THR A 29 -3.90 -33.82 -7.10
C THR A 29 -3.55 -34.59 -8.35
N THR A 30 -3.57 -33.96 -9.53
CA THR A 30 -3.03 -34.53 -10.77
C THR A 30 -1.66 -33.88 -11.03
N PRO A 31 -0.56 -34.65 -11.07
CA PRO A 31 0.73 -34.09 -11.46
C PRO A 31 0.70 -33.78 -12.96
N GLN A 32 0.67 -32.51 -13.32
CA GLN A 32 0.95 -32.08 -14.68
C GLN A 32 2.47 -32.04 -14.87
N GLN A 33 3.02 -33.05 -15.52
CA GLN A 33 4.39 -33.00 -16.03
C GLN A 33 4.41 -32.11 -17.28
N THR A 34 4.72 -30.84 -17.09
CA THR A 34 5.19 -29.97 -18.17
C THR A 34 6.69 -30.16 -18.31
N THR A 35 7.13 -30.74 -19.39
CA THR A 35 8.54 -30.84 -19.79
C THR A 35 9.01 -29.46 -20.22
N VAL A 36 9.78 -28.79 -19.36
CA VAL A 36 10.47 -27.53 -19.66
C VAL A 36 11.94 -27.84 -20.03
N PRO A 37 12.53 -27.12 -21.01
CA PRO A 37 13.85 -27.42 -21.55
C PRO A 37 14.99 -27.15 -20.58
N THR A 38 16.02 -27.94 -20.78
CA THR A 38 17.36 -27.97 -20.22
C THR A 38 18.02 -26.64 -19.89
N THR A 39 18.69 -26.65 -18.71
CA THR A 39 19.82 -25.78 -18.27
C THR A 39 19.90 -24.42 -18.94
N VAL A 40 19.32 -23.42 -18.24
CA VAL A 40 19.61 -22.02 -18.53
C VAL A 40 21.10 -21.80 -18.23
N PRO A 41 21.91 -21.24 -19.16
CA PRO A 41 23.25 -20.79 -18.83
C PRO A 41 23.19 -19.81 -17.66
N ALA A 42 24.21 -19.78 -16.79
CA ALA A 42 24.30 -18.75 -15.76
C ALA A 42 24.13 -17.39 -16.44
N GLY A 43 23.06 -16.67 -16.08
CA GLY A 43 22.77 -15.36 -16.65
C GLY A 43 23.83 -14.35 -16.23
N PRO A 44 23.80 -13.14 -16.80
CA PRO A 44 24.73 -12.08 -16.40
C PRO A 44 24.56 -11.74 -14.91
N SER A 45 25.61 -11.17 -14.32
CA SER A 45 25.55 -10.67 -12.96
C SER A 45 24.57 -9.49 -12.89
N LEU A 46 23.62 -9.54 -11.95
CA LEU A 46 22.74 -8.41 -11.66
C LEU A 46 23.38 -7.41 -10.68
N TYR A 47 24.62 -7.66 -10.28
CA TYR A 47 25.37 -6.76 -9.43
C TYR A 47 25.72 -5.49 -10.19
N LEU A 48 25.33 -4.33 -9.64
CA LEU A 48 25.77 -3.04 -10.17
C LEU A 48 27.23 -2.82 -9.75
N GLU A 49 28.14 -2.73 -10.71
CA GLU A 49 29.54 -2.44 -10.42
C GLU A 49 29.66 -1.12 -9.68
N ASN A 50 30.25 -1.19 -8.48
CA ASN A 50 30.40 -0.06 -7.57
C ASN A 50 31.53 0.92 -8.00
N SER A 51 31.74 1.12 -9.29
CA SER A 51 32.75 2.08 -9.76
C SER A 51 32.49 3.50 -9.26
N ASP A 52 31.27 3.78 -8.85
CA ASP A 52 30.81 5.10 -8.42
C ASP A 52 30.64 5.24 -6.90
N LEU A 53 30.74 4.15 -6.11
CA LEU A 53 30.76 4.24 -4.65
C LEU A 53 32.14 4.69 -4.13
N GLU A 54 32.15 5.53 -3.10
CA GLU A 54 33.40 5.90 -2.44
C GLU A 54 34.07 4.67 -1.82
N GLU A 55 35.42 4.55 -1.94
CA GLU A 55 36.17 3.39 -1.46
C GLU A 55 35.90 3.02 0.00
N ALA A 56 35.64 4.01 0.84
CA ALA A 56 35.32 3.82 2.27
C ALA A 56 33.99 3.11 2.53
N THR A 57 33.09 3.02 1.55
CA THR A 57 31.72 2.50 1.69
C THR A 57 31.48 1.22 0.92
N GLN A 58 32.41 0.79 0.08
CA GLN A 58 32.28 -0.38 -0.80
C GLN A 58 32.00 -1.72 -0.09
N GLY A 59 32.20 -1.84 1.22
CA GLY A 59 31.89 -3.05 1.99
C GLY A 59 30.57 -3.01 2.75
N ALA A 60 29.94 -1.83 2.89
CA ALA A 60 28.77 -1.66 3.74
C ALA A 60 27.46 -1.94 3.02
N LEU A 61 27.38 -1.65 1.73
CA LEU A 61 26.18 -1.81 0.92
C LEU A 61 26.49 -2.41 -0.44
N ARG A 62 25.70 -3.37 -0.88
CA ARG A 62 25.72 -3.94 -2.22
C ARG A 62 24.39 -3.70 -2.90
N LEU A 63 24.42 -3.45 -4.21
CA LEU A 63 23.25 -3.14 -5.03
C LEU A 63 23.07 -4.17 -6.13
N PHE A 64 21.81 -4.53 -6.37
CA PHE A 64 21.42 -5.47 -7.40
C PHE A 64 20.24 -4.90 -8.18
N ALA A 65 20.35 -4.87 -9.49
CA ALA A 65 19.30 -4.41 -10.37
C ALA A 65 18.96 -5.47 -11.42
N PRO A 66 17.66 -5.70 -11.69
CA PRO A 66 17.27 -6.63 -12.75
C PRO A 66 17.73 -6.13 -14.12
N GLU A 67 18.01 -7.05 -15.03
CA GLU A 67 18.36 -6.71 -16.42
C GLU A 67 17.19 -6.10 -17.19
N ARG A 68 15.97 -6.54 -16.86
CA ARG A 68 14.72 -6.11 -17.51
C ARG A 68 13.64 -5.90 -16.47
N GLY A 69 12.77 -4.94 -16.76
CA GLY A 69 11.65 -4.61 -15.89
C GLY A 69 12.06 -3.86 -14.62
N SER A 70 11.10 -3.53 -13.81
CA SER A 70 11.27 -2.92 -12.50
C SER A 70 11.24 -3.98 -11.41
N LEU A 71 12.07 -3.83 -10.38
CA LEU A 71 11.99 -4.68 -9.20
C LEU A 71 10.66 -4.39 -8.48
N TYR A 72 9.83 -5.41 -8.39
CA TYR A 72 8.49 -5.29 -7.83
C TYR A 72 8.43 -5.77 -6.37
N ARG A 73 9.14 -6.88 -6.10
CA ARG A 73 9.25 -7.48 -4.78
C ARG A 73 10.52 -8.33 -4.69
N PHE A 74 10.90 -8.72 -3.48
CA PHE A 74 11.93 -9.73 -3.28
C PHE A 74 11.59 -10.68 -2.13
N GLY A 75 12.27 -11.82 -2.13
CA GLY A 75 12.25 -12.78 -1.04
C GLY A 75 13.63 -13.38 -0.83
N LEU A 76 13.79 -14.21 0.19
CA LEU A 76 15.01 -14.94 0.45
C LEU A 76 14.74 -16.44 0.35
N MET A 77 15.51 -17.13 -0.49
CA MET A 77 15.53 -18.59 -0.59
C MET A 77 16.81 -19.08 0.11
N GLY A 78 16.71 -19.32 1.42
CA GLY A 78 17.87 -19.46 2.29
C GLY A 78 18.59 -18.11 2.44
N GLN A 79 19.80 -18.02 1.90
CA GLN A 79 20.59 -16.78 1.86
C GLN A 79 20.53 -16.07 0.50
N ASP A 80 19.99 -16.73 -0.50
CA ASP A 80 19.97 -16.21 -1.86
C ASP A 80 18.72 -15.36 -2.08
N PRO A 81 18.85 -14.07 -2.43
CA PRO A 81 17.70 -13.27 -2.78
C PRO A 81 17.07 -13.73 -4.10
N VAL A 82 15.76 -13.71 -4.11
CA VAL A 82 14.93 -13.94 -5.30
C VAL A 82 14.22 -12.64 -5.62
N LEU A 83 14.60 -12.05 -6.75
CA LEU A 83 13.98 -10.83 -7.26
C LEU A 83 12.73 -11.21 -8.08
N VAL A 84 11.64 -10.54 -7.82
CA VAL A 84 10.41 -10.59 -8.62
C VAL A 84 10.34 -9.27 -9.38
N THR A 85 10.38 -9.32 -10.70
CA THR A 85 10.39 -8.13 -11.55
C THR A 85 9.15 -8.11 -12.43
N CYS A 86 8.53 -6.94 -12.56
CA CYS A 86 7.46 -6.71 -13.50
C CYS A 86 8.05 -6.29 -14.85
N CYS A 87 7.68 -6.99 -15.92
CA CYS A 87 8.11 -6.71 -17.29
C CYS A 87 7.10 -5.79 -17.98
N GLU A 88 7.48 -5.19 -19.12
CA GLU A 88 6.63 -4.29 -19.91
C GLU A 88 5.34 -4.96 -20.44
N ASP A 89 5.30 -6.29 -20.50
CA ASP A 89 4.14 -7.08 -20.90
C ASP A 89 3.29 -7.57 -19.72
N GLU A 90 3.45 -6.94 -18.55
CA GLU A 90 2.78 -7.29 -17.29
C GLU A 90 3.10 -8.71 -16.77
N SER A 91 4.04 -9.40 -17.36
CA SER A 91 4.53 -10.69 -16.85
C SER A 91 5.56 -10.48 -15.75
N TYR A 92 5.72 -11.47 -14.88
CA TYR A 92 6.72 -11.44 -13.83
C TYR A 92 7.89 -12.35 -14.15
N ALA A 93 9.11 -11.80 -14.14
CA ALA A 93 10.33 -12.58 -14.19
C ALA A 93 10.90 -12.79 -12.77
N LEU A 94 11.49 -13.95 -12.54
CA LEU A 94 12.12 -14.33 -11.29
C LEU A 94 13.62 -14.50 -11.50
N TYR A 95 14.43 -13.93 -10.60
CA TYR A 95 15.89 -14.08 -10.60
C TYR A 95 16.36 -14.47 -9.21
N ARG A 96 16.87 -15.69 -9.04
CA ARG A 96 17.60 -16.08 -7.84
C ARG A 96 19.06 -15.73 -8.07
N ILE A 97 19.66 -14.97 -7.18
CA ILE A 97 21.02 -14.45 -7.34
C ILE A 97 21.92 -14.88 -6.19
N ASP A 98 23.19 -15.03 -6.50
CA ASP A 98 24.25 -15.18 -5.50
C ASP A 98 24.42 -13.86 -4.73
N PRO A 99 24.30 -13.86 -3.40
CA PRO A 99 24.31 -12.63 -2.60
C PRO A 99 25.69 -11.93 -2.57
N VAL A 100 26.75 -12.59 -3.01
CA VAL A 100 28.12 -12.05 -3.00
C VAL A 100 28.51 -11.54 -4.37
N THR A 101 28.29 -12.33 -5.42
CA THR A 101 28.72 -12.05 -6.78
C THR A 101 27.66 -11.39 -7.65
N GLY A 102 26.39 -11.43 -7.22
CA GLY A 102 25.24 -10.99 -8.01
C GLY A 102 24.93 -11.89 -9.21
N GLN A 103 25.66 -13.01 -9.39
CA GLN A 103 25.39 -13.92 -10.50
C GLN A 103 23.99 -14.53 -10.39
N THR A 104 23.28 -14.57 -11.50
CA THR A 104 22.02 -15.28 -11.59
C THR A 104 22.24 -16.78 -11.46
N LEU A 105 21.77 -17.36 -10.36
CA LEU A 105 21.82 -18.80 -10.06
C LEU A 105 20.67 -19.56 -10.73
N ALA A 106 19.52 -18.90 -10.86
CA ALA A 106 18.34 -19.45 -11.52
C ALA A 106 17.47 -18.32 -12.05
N GLN A 107 16.73 -18.59 -13.12
CA GLN A 107 15.75 -17.68 -13.69
C GLN A 107 14.45 -18.43 -13.96
N GLY A 108 13.32 -17.78 -13.74
CA GLY A 108 11.99 -18.29 -13.97
C GLY A 108 11.02 -17.19 -14.35
N SER A 109 9.75 -17.54 -14.48
CA SER A 109 8.65 -16.59 -14.69
C SER A 109 7.42 -17.04 -13.92
N LEU A 110 6.56 -16.08 -13.57
CA LEU A 110 5.24 -16.30 -13.02
C LEU A 110 4.20 -15.85 -14.04
N PRO A 111 3.01 -16.49 -14.07
CA PRO A 111 1.87 -15.98 -14.82
C PRO A 111 1.50 -14.55 -14.40
N SER A 112 0.94 -13.75 -15.29
CA SER A 112 0.41 -12.41 -14.99
C SER A 112 -0.77 -12.43 -13.99
N SER A 113 -1.42 -13.58 -13.85
CA SER A 113 -2.47 -13.84 -12.87
C SER A 113 -1.98 -14.06 -11.43
N VAL A 114 -0.65 -14.09 -11.22
CA VAL A 114 -0.04 -14.11 -9.87
C VAL A 114 0.14 -12.70 -9.38
N ASP A 115 -0.47 -12.37 -8.26
CA ASP A 115 -0.13 -11.15 -7.51
C ASP A 115 1.02 -11.45 -6.54
N PRO A 116 2.23 -10.92 -6.75
CA PRO A 116 3.36 -11.18 -5.85
C PRO A 116 3.17 -10.64 -4.44
N PHE A 117 2.24 -9.72 -4.22
CA PHE A 117 1.91 -9.23 -2.87
C PHE A 117 0.92 -10.13 -2.14
N ASN A 118 0.22 -11.00 -2.86
CA ASN A 118 -0.78 -11.90 -2.31
C ASN A 118 -0.36 -13.36 -2.45
N GLY A 119 -0.05 -14.01 -1.35
CA GLY A 119 0.23 -15.45 -1.33
C GLY A 119 1.59 -15.85 -1.90
N LEU A 120 2.61 -14.98 -1.83
CA LEU A 120 4.00 -15.34 -2.15
C LEU A 120 4.77 -15.69 -0.87
N ALA A 121 5.35 -16.87 -0.81
CA ALA A 121 6.22 -17.31 0.28
C ALA A 121 7.42 -18.09 -0.23
N MET A 122 8.53 -18.03 0.51
CA MET A 122 9.78 -18.69 0.15
C MET A 122 10.41 -19.34 1.38
N ASN A 123 11.06 -20.46 1.16
CA ASN A 123 11.96 -21.08 2.14
C ASN A 123 13.32 -21.39 1.49
N GLU A 124 14.17 -22.13 2.20
CA GLU A 124 15.51 -22.48 1.70
C GLU A 124 15.51 -23.17 0.34
N ASN A 125 14.44 -23.90 -0.01
CA ASN A 125 14.43 -24.84 -1.14
C ASN A 125 13.35 -24.56 -2.17
N ARG A 126 12.34 -23.76 -1.86
CA ARG A 126 11.13 -23.61 -2.67
C ARG A 126 10.54 -22.21 -2.56
N LEU A 127 9.78 -21.87 -3.59
CA LEU A 127 8.89 -20.73 -3.64
C LEU A 127 7.47 -21.25 -3.85
N ALA A 128 6.49 -20.66 -3.16
CA ALA A 128 5.07 -20.89 -3.41
C ALA A 128 4.38 -19.57 -3.69
N CYS A 129 3.43 -19.55 -4.64
CA CYS A 129 2.64 -18.38 -4.96
C CYS A 129 1.22 -18.77 -5.39
N TYR A 130 0.28 -17.86 -5.22
CA TYR A 130 -1.10 -18.02 -5.65
C TYR A 130 -1.28 -17.54 -7.08
N ASP A 131 -1.87 -18.39 -7.91
CA ASP A 131 -2.30 -18.08 -9.28
C ASP A 131 -3.83 -17.98 -9.33
N ALA A 132 -4.33 -16.78 -9.51
CA ALA A 132 -5.76 -16.47 -9.47
C ALA A 132 -6.51 -17.10 -10.66
N GLU A 133 -5.92 -17.15 -11.86
CA GLU A 133 -6.56 -17.73 -13.05
C GLU A 133 -6.79 -19.25 -12.90
N SER A 134 -5.77 -19.95 -12.44
CA SER A 134 -5.91 -21.39 -12.17
C SER A 134 -6.54 -21.72 -10.84
N ASN A 135 -6.74 -20.74 -9.96
CA ASN A 135 -7.16 -20.88 -8.56
C ASN A 135 -6.35 -21.96 -7.83
N ALA A 136 -5.03 -21.81 -7.84
CA ALA A 136 -4.11 -22.80 -7.33
C ALA A 136 -2.86 -22.18 -6.71
N ILE A 137 -2.25 -22.88 -5.77
CA ILE A 137 -0.90 -22.56 -5.29
C ILE A 137 0.10 -23.26 -6.21
N LEU A 138 0.94 -22.48 -6.85
CA LEU A 138 2.09 -22.97 -7.61
C LEU A 138 3.27 -23.15 -6.68
N VAL A 139 4.00 -24.25 -6.80
CA VAL A 139 5.21 -24.52 -6.02
C VAL A 139 6.38 -24.70 -6.99
N LEU A 140 7.44 -23.90 -6.79
CA LEU A 140 8.64 -23.89 -7.61
C LEU A 140 9.85 -24.41 -6.80
N ASP A 141 10.82 -25.02 -7.52
CA ASP A 141 12.08 -25.49 -6.95
C ASP A 141 13.14 -24.38 -6.85
N GLN A 142 14.34 -24.71 -6.35
CA GLN A 142 15.48 -23.78 -6.29
C GLN A 142 15.96 -23.28 -7.66
N GLN A 143 15.61 -23.96 -8.74
CA GLN A 143 15.86 -23.53 -10.11
C GLN A 143 14.72 -22.69 -10.68
N LEU A 144 13.76 -22.30 -9.83
CA LEU A 144 12.58 -21.51 -10.18
C LEU A 144 11.69 -22.19 -11.24
N ARG A 145 11.71 -23.52 -11.29
CA ARG A 145 10.85 -24.32 -12.15
C ARG A 145 9.68 -24.86 -11.36
N GLN A 146 8.50 -24.81 -11.95
CA GLN A 146 7.30 -25.35 -11.32
C GLN A 146 7.45 -26.86 -11.06
N LEU A 147 7.34 -27.24 -9.80
CA LEU A 147 7.31 -28.64 -9.36
C LEU A 147 5.91 -29.24 -9.48
N HIS A 148 4.93 -28.54 -8.93
CA HIS A 148 3.52 -28.94 -8.96
C HIS A 148 2.64 -27.72 -8.66
N SER A 149 1.33 -27.91 -8.81
CA SER A 149 0.31 -26.96 -8.37
C SER A 149 -0.71 -27.67 -7.49
N VAL A 150 -1.24 -26.94 -6.51
CA VAL A 150 -2.25 -27.45 -5.59
C VAL A 150 -3.52 -26.61 -5.77
N LYS A 151 -4.56 -27.22 -6.32
CA LYS A 151 -5.85 -26.59 -6.55
C LYS A 151 -6.50 -26.16 -5.23
N ILE A 152 -7.04 -24.95 -5.19
CA ILE A 152 -7.92 -24.49 -4.15
C ILE A 152 -9.36 -24.86 -4.54
N PRO A 153 -10.11 -25.60 -3.72
CA PRO A 153 -11.43 -26.11 -4.12
C PRO A 153 -12.51 -25.03 -4.20
N GLN A 154 -12.37 -23.93 -3.45
CA GLN A 154 -13.29 -22.81 -3.42
C GLN A 154 -12.66 -21.60 -4.08
N THR A 155 -13.46 -20.65 -4.55
CA THR A 155 -12.96 -19.35 -5.03
C THR A 155 -12.41 -18.55 -3.85
N VAL A 156 -11.21 -18.05 -3.96
CA VAL A 156 -10.59 -17.15 -2.98
C VAL A 156 -11.18 -15.75 -3.14
N THR A 157 -11.56 -15.13 -2.05
CA THR A 157 -12.21 -13.80 -2.04
C THR A 157 -11.35 -12.70 -1.44
N GLY A 158 -10.07 -12.95 -1.20
CA GLY A 158 -9.14 -11.97 -0.61
C GLY A 158 -7.72 -12.51 -0.50
N SER A 159 -7.06 -12.16 0.58
CA SER A 159 -5.64 -12.48 0.81
C SER A 159 -5.38 -13.97 1.08
N ILE A 160 -4.19 -14.42 0.71
CA ILE A 160 -3.68 -15.76 1.01
C ILE A 160 -2.40 -15.62 1.82
N LEU A 161 -2.29 -16.40 2.89
CA LEU A 161 -1.07 -16.51 3.69
C LEU A 161 -0.51 -17.94 3.57
N ILE A 162 0.77 -18.06 3.26
CA ILE A 162 1.45 -19.36 3.16
C ILE A 162 2.47 -19.44 4.29
N THR A 163 2.51 -20.59 4.98
CA THR A 163 3.50 -20.83 6.05
C THR A 163 4.93 -20.79 5.52
N ALA A 164 5.88 -20.38 6.36
CA ALA A 164 7.30 -20.28 5.98
C ALA A 164 7.91 -21.62 5.54
N ASP A 165 7.41 -22.74 6.06
CA ASP A 165 7.82 -24.09 5.65
C ASP A 165 7.14 -24.57 4.35
N LEU A 166 6.23 -23.77 3.79
CA LEU A 166 5.41 -24.05 2.60
C LEU A 166 4.59 -25.33 2.75
N SER A 167 4.11 -25.64 3.95
CA SER A 167 3.28 -26.83 4.20
C SER A 167 1.78 -26.55 4.14
N VAL A 168 1.36 -25.31 4.49
CA VAL A 168 -0.04 -24.92 4.57
C VAL A 168 -0.25 -23.53 3.95
N ALA A 169 -1.34 -23.38 3.21
CA ALA A 169 -1.86 -22.08 2.79
C ALA A 169 -3.18 -21.79 3.51
N TYR A 170 -3.32 -20.59 4.05
CA TYR A 170 -4.57 -20.08 4.64
C TYR A 170 -5.20 -19.11 3.65
N TYR A 171 -6.50 -19.23 3.45
CA TYR A 171 -7.25 -18.39 2.51
C TYR A 171 -8.68 -18.17 3.00
N ASN A 172 -9.27 -17.09 2.56
CA ASN A 172 -10.67 -16.79 2.85
C ASN A 172 -11.55 -17.01 1.61
N THR A 173 -12.79 -17.33 1.86
CA THR A 173 -13.85 -17.49 0.89
C THR A 173 -15.16 -17.16 1.59
N ASP A 174 -15.93 -16.25 1.06
CA ASP A 174 -17.33 -15.96 1.48
C ASP A 174 -17.60 -16.10 3.01
N GLY A 175 -16.78 -15.44 3.86
CA GLY A 175 -16.89 -15.51 5.31
C GLY A 175 -16.32 -16.77 5.96
N GLU A 176 -15.65 -17.64 5.21
CA GLU A 176 -14.94 -18.81 5.73
C GLU A 176 -13.42 -18.57 5.70
N LEU A 177 -12.75 -18.92 6.78
CA LEU A 177 -11.31 -19.09 6.86
C LEU A 177 -10.96 -20.57 6.69
N ARG A 178 -10.12 -20.90 5.75
CA ARG A 178 -9.74 -22.28 5.42
C ARG A 178 -8.23 -22.47 5.43
N ALA A 179 -7.80 -23.71 5.69
CA ALA A 179 -6.42 -24.15 5.56
C ALA A 179 -6.29 -25.24 4.51
N LEU A 180 -5.37 -25.06 3.58
CA LEU A 180 -5.02 -26.02 2.52
C LEU A 180 -3.66 -26.63 2.83
N ASP A 181 -3.60 -27.93 3.04
CA ASP A 181 -2.34 -28.66 3.14
C ASP A 181 -1.72 -28.80 1.75
N LEU A 182 -0.56 -28.20 1.54
CA LEU A 182 0.10 -28.13 0.23
C LEU A 182 0.73 -29.45 -0.23
N ASN A 183 0.91 -30.41 0.67
CA ASN A 183 1.43 -31.73 0.34
C ASN A 183 0.33 -32.69 -0.09
N SER A 184 -0.81 -32.66 0.59
CA SER A 184 -1.92 -33.59 0.34
C SER A 184 -3.03 -32.99 -0.54
N GLY A 185 -3.11 -31.67 -0.66
CA GLY A 185 -4.20 -30.95 -1.33
C GLY A 185 -5.52 -30.98 -0.56
N ILE A 186 -5.48 -31.32 0.74
CA ILE A 186 -6.68 -31.39 1.57
C ILE A 186 -6.95 -29.99 2.15
N SER A 187 -8.15 -29.48 1.88
CA SER A 187 -8.65 -28.23 2.48
C SER A 187 -9.55 -28.55 3.67
N ARG A 188 -9.37 -27.80 4.77
CA ARG A 188 -10.23 -27.87 5.94
C ARG A 188 -10.77 -26.50 6.34
N LEU A 189 -12.01 -26.46 6.77
CA LEU A 189 -12.61 -25.28 7.37
C LEU A 189 -11.98 -25.04 8.76
N LEU A 190 -11.55 -23.81 9.01
CA LEU A 190 -11.07 -23.38 10.33
C LEU A 190 -12.14 -22.59 11.07
N LEU A 191 -12.72 -21.61 10.40
CA LEU A 191 -13.67 -20.67 10.98
C LEU A 191 -14.71 -20.31 9.94
N GLN A 192 -15.96 -20.15 10.38
CA GLN A 192 -17.03 -19.58 9.58
C GLN A 192 -17.67 -18.44 10.36
N LEU A 193 -17.73 -17.27 9.75
CA LEU A 193 -18.39 -16.09 10.28
C LEU A 193 -19.57 -15.76 9.36
N SER A 194 -20.77 -15.63 9.93
CA SER A 194 -21.95 -15.23 9.18
C SER A 194 -21.89 -13.73 8.92
N ASP A 195 -22.11 -13.33 7.67
CA ASP A 195 -22.20 -11.93 7.27
C ASP A 195 -20.96 -11.09 7.63
N ALA A 196 -19.77 -11.67 7.52
CA ALA A 196 -18.51 -10.98 7.74
C ALA A 196 -17.55 -11.18 6.55
N TYR A 197 -16.82 -10.12 6.22
CA TYR A 197 -15.68 -10.17 5.32
C TYR A 197 -14.40 -10.34 6.13
N LEU A 198 -13.52 -11.22 5.66
CA LEU A 198 -12.21 -11.50 6.27
C LEU A 198 -11.11 -11.05 5.31
N ASP A 199 -10.11 -10.36 5.83
CA ASP A 199 -8.87 -10.09 5.12
C ASP A 199 -7.67 -10.57 5.94
N LEU A 200 -6.82 -11.41 5.34
CA LEU A 200 -5.73 -12.07 6.06
C LEU A 200 -4.50 -11.18 6.03
N ASN A 201 -4.03 -10.75 7.19
CA ASN A 201 -2.92 -9.80 7.31
C ASN A 201 -1.57 -10.49 7.58
N ALA A 202 -1.50 -11.38 8.55
CA ALA A 202 -0.22 -11.98 8.95
C ALA A 202 -0.37 -13.38 9.59
N LEU A 203 0.70 -14.18 9.45
CA LEU A 203 0.94 -15.36 10.29
C LEU A 203 1.91 -14.96 11.42
N LEU A 204 1.52 -15.20 12.65
CA LEU A 204 2.27 -14.85 13.83
C LEU A 204 2.74 -16.10 14.58
N PHE A 205 3.80 -15.96 15.36
CA PHE A 205 4.35 -17.02 16.25
C PHE A 205 4.62 -18.33 15.49
N ASP A 206 5.48 -18.25 14.49
CA ASP A 206 5.86 -19.38 13.62
C ASP A 206 4.64 -20.05 12.92
N GLY A 207 3.64 -19.24 12.61
CA GLY A 207 2.45 -19.68 11.90
C GLY A 207 1.38 -20.32 12.80
N SER A 208 1.48 -20.19 14.13
CA SER A 208 0.46 -20.74 15.06
C SER A 208 -0.77 -19.85 15.23
N VAL A 209 -0.69 -18.58 14.81
CA VAL A 209 -1.76 -17.60 14.93
C VAL A 209 -1.95 -16.88 13.61
N ILE A 210 -3.20 -16.74 13.17
CA ILE A 210 -3.59 -15.89 12.04
C ILE A 210 -4.10 -14.57 12.59
N ASN A 211 -3.53 -13.47 12.16
CA ASN A 211 -4.11 -12.15 12.28
C ASN A 211 -4.91 -11.84 11.01
N CYS A 212 -6.14 -11.44 11.17
CA CYS A 212 -6.96 -10.97 10.06
C CYS A 212 -7.87 -9.82 10.46
N ARG A 213 -8.15 -8.93 9.51
CA ARG A 213 -9.17 -7.92 9.62
C ARG A 213 -10.53 -8.55 9.41
N VAL A 214 -11.43 -8.32 10.34
CA VAL A 214 -12.82 -8.79 10.29
C VAL A 214 -13.70 -7.57 10.13
N ASN A 215 -14.54 -7.55 9.09
CA ASN A 215 -15.57 -6.54 8.89
C ASN A 215 -16.92 -7.24 9.02
N ASP A 216 -17.65 -6.93 10.07
CA ASP A 216 -18.97 -7.48 10.35
C ASP A 216 -20.01 -6.38 10.53
N ALA A 217 -21.26 -6.76 10.86
CA ALA A 217 -22.36 -5.81 11.07
C ALA A 217 -22.14 -4.81 12.23
N TYR A 218 -21.12 -5.02 13.06
CA TYR A 218 -20.79 -4.19 14.22
C TYR A 218 -19.58 -3.28 13.99
N GLY A 219 -18.88 -3.46 12.86
CA GLY A 219 -17.71 -2.68 12.48
C GLY A 219 -16.50 -3.52 12.13
N ALA A 220 -15.36 -2.85 11.92
CA ALA A 220 -14.09 -3.48 11.61
C ALA A 220 -13.22 -3.65 12.86
N TYR A 221 -12.56 -4.79 12.98
CA TYR A 221 -11.58 -5.06 14.04
C TYR A 221 -10.52 -6.06 13.57
N GLU A 222 -9.35 -6.03 14.20
CA GLU A 222 -8.34 -7.06 14.00
C GLU A 222 -8.60 -8.26 14.90
N GLY A 223 -8.76 -9.43 14.29
CA GLY A 223 -8.99 -10.70 14.96
C GLY A 223 -7.75 -11.59 14.95
N PHE A 224 -7.59 -12.37 16.02
CA PHE A 224 -6.52 -13.35 16.14
C PHE A 224 -7.13 -14.74 16.29
N PHE A 225 -6.71 -15.67 15.43
CA PHE A 225 -7.28 -17.02 15.38
C PHE A 225 -6.19 -18.09 15.41
N SER A 226 -6.47 -19.17 16.10
CA SER A 226 -5.58 -20.34 16.14
C SER A 226 -5.56 -21.03 14.76
N THR A 227 -4.38 -21.35 14.28
CA THR A 227 -4.22 -22.12 13.03
C THR A 227 -4.56 -23.61 13.18
N GLU A 228 -4.62 -24.10 14.42
CA GLU A 228 -4.94 -25.51 14.72
C GLU A 228 -6.44 -25.78 14.55
N ASP A 229 -7.29 -24.95 15.15
CA ASP A 229 -8.74 -25.18 15.27
C ASP A 229 -9.64 -24.00 14.88
N GLY A 230 -9.05 -22.86 14.45
CA GLY A 230 -9.79 -21.66 14.09
C GLY A 230 -10.40 -20.89 15.25
N ARG A 231 -10.10 -21.31 16.50
CA ARG A 231 -10.64 -20.64 17.69
C ARG A 231 -10.14 -19.20 17.79
N SER A 232 -11.05 -18.27 18.09
CA SER A 232 -10.68 -16.89 18.40
C SER A 232 -9.79 -16.84 19.65
N LEU A 233 -8.67 -16.17 19.52
CA LEU A 233 -7.70 -15.91 20.60
C LEU A 233 -7.84 -14.49 21.16
N GLY A 234 -8.55 -13.61 20.46
CA GLY A 234 -8.79 -12.24 20.87
C GLY A 234 -9.14 -11.34 19.69
N GLN A 235 -9.46 -10.10 19.99
CA GLN A 235 -9.68 -9.06 19.00
C GLN A 235 -9.19 -7.72 19.53
N ASP A 236 -8.76 -6.83 18.64
CA ASP A 236 -8.33 -5.47 18.96
C ASP A 236 -8.83 -4.49 17.88
N PRO A 237 -9.78 -3.61 18.17
CA PRO A 237 -10.28 -2.64 17.19
C PRO A 237 -9.31 -1.47 16.95
N GLU A 238 -8.30 -1.29 17.80
CA GLU A 238 -7.31 -0.22 17.72
C GLU A 238 -5.99 -0.69 17.08
N LEU A 239 -5.90 -1.99 16.73
CA LEU A 239 -4.71 -2.55 16.10
C LEU A 239 -4.61 -2.10 14.65
N MET A 240 -3.43 -1.62 14.26
CA MET A 240 -3.11 -1.34 12.86
C MET A 240 -2.34 -2.48 12.20
N SER A 241 -1.33 -3.01 12.89
CA SER A 241 -0.53 -4.10 12.36
C SER A 241 0.13 -4.93 13.46
N ALA A 242 0.40 -6.19 13.15
CA ALA A 242 1.16 -7.08 14.02
C ALA A 242 2.19 -7.87 13.21
N ALA A 243 3.39 -8.03 13.76
CA ALA A 243 4.44 -8.90 13.24
C ALA A 243 5.04 -9.73 14.38
N SER A 244 5.56 -10.90 14.07
CA SER A 244 6.25 -11.71 15.08
C SER A 244 7.45 -12.44 14.51
N GLN A 245 8.41 -12.76 15.41
CA GLN A 245 9.55 -13.61 15.14
C GLN A 245 9.80 -14.51 16.36
N GLY A 246 9.67 -15.81 16.16
CA GLY A 246 9.68 -16.79 17.25
C GLY A 246 8.60 -16.47 18.29
N ASP A 247 9.01 -16.22 19.51
CA ASP A 247 8.13 -15.85 20.62
C ASP A 247 7.95 -14.33 20.81
N ARG A 248 8.59 -13.50 19.99
CA ARG A 248 8.51 -12.04 20.05
C ARG A 248 7.49 -11.51 19.07
N TYR A 249 6.89 -10.37 19.40
CA TYR A 249 5.99 -9.67 18.52
C TYR A 249 6.16 -8.15 18.62
N LEU A 250 5.90 -7.47 17.52
CA LEU A 250 5.74 -6.02 17.42
C LEU A 250 4.29 -5.73 17.05
N VAL A 251 3.65 -4.83 17.77
CA VAL A 251 2.28 -4.40 17.53
C VAL A 251 2.26 -2.88 17.40
N ARG A 252 1.58 -2.40 16.38
CA ARG A 252 1.19 -0.99 16.23
C ARG A 252 -0.28 -0.87 16.55
N ARG A 253 -0.63 0.10 17.36
CA ARG A 253 -2.02 0.35 17.71
C ARG A 253 -2.24 1.82 18.03
N PHE A 254 -3.49 2.28 17.90
CA PHE A 254 -3.89 3.58 18.41
C PHE A 254 -4.29 3.50 19.88
N ASP A 255 -3.85 4.47 20.69
CA ASP A 255 -4.37 4.77 22.02
C ASP A 255 -4.94 6.20 22.00
N GLY A 256 -6.18 6.33 21.53
CA GLY A 256 -6.76 7.63 21.18
C GLY A 256 -6.08 8.22 19.93
N PRO A 257 -5.59 9.46 19.97
CA PRO A 257 -4.90 10.06 18.82
C PRO A 257 -3.41 9.66 18.72
N VAL A 258 -2.89 8.85 19.63
CA VAL A 258 -1.47 8.50 19.69
C VAL A 258 -1.25 7.09 19.17
N MET A 259 -0.31 6.93 18.25
CA MET A 259 0.16 5.63 17.82
C MET A 259 1.16 5.07 18.86
N GLU A 260 0.94 3.86 19.31
CA GLU A 260 1.85 3.14 20.21
C GLU A 260 2.52 1.97 19.49
N LEU A 261 3.84 1.85 19.67
CA LEU A 261 4.61 0.66 19.32
C LEU A 261 4.83 -0.19 20.58
N LEU A 262 4.32 -1.40 20.55
CA LEU A 262 4.45 -2.35 21.67
C LEU A 262 5.27 -3.56 21.20
N LEU A 263 6.40 -3.75 21.85
CA LEU A 263 7.23 -4.94 21.69
C LEU A 263 6.94 -5.90 22.85
N GLY A 264 6.63 -7.14 22.52
CA GLY A 264 6.27 -8.12 23.53
C GLY A 264 6.82 -9.50 23.24
N THR A 265 6.60 -10.39 24.21
CA THR A 265 6.91 -11.81 24.10
C THR A 265 5.68 -12.65 24.39
N ARG A 266 5.65 -13.87 23.87
CA ARG A 266 4.51 -14.78 24.01
C ARG A 266 4.18 -15.12 25.47
N ASP A 267 5.16 -15.03 26.38
CA ASP A 267 4.97 -15.22 27.84
C ASP A 267 4.35 -13.99 28.54
N GLY A 268 4.03 -12.92 27.80
CA GLY A 268 3.27 -11.78 28.30
C GLY A 268 4.12 -10.61 28.80
N GLN A 269 5.42 -10.60 28.56
CA GLN A 269 6.22 -9.40 28.77
C GLN A 269 5.94 -8.40 27.65
N VAL A 270 5.65 -7.18 28.01
CA VAL A 270 5.35 -6.09 27.04
C VAL A 270 6.06 -4.82 27.48
N GLN A 271 6.70 -4.16 26.52
CA GLN A 271 7.31 -2.87 26.70
C GLN A 271 6.93 -1.93 25.54
N SER A 272 6.74 -0.66 25.82
CA SER A 272 6.63 0.34 24.78
C SER A 272 8.00 0.59 24.16
N PHE A 273 8.05 0.68 22.85
CA PHE A 273 9.22 1.09 22.12
C PHE A 273 9.03 2.54 21.70
N THR A 274 10.01 3.40 22.03
CA THR A 274 10.00 4.78 21.57
C THR A 274 10.93 4.89 20.37
N ALA A 275 10.36 5.10 19.20
CA ALA A 275 11.09 5.39 17.97
C ALA A 275 11.79 6.75 18.06
N ALA A 276 12.93 6.92 17.39
CA ALA A 276 13.63 8.20 17.30
C ALA A 276 12.93 9.16 16.33
N GLY A 277 12.22 8.59 15.35
CA GLY A 277 11.34 9.29 14.43
C GLY A 277 9.88 8.96 14.69
N GLU A 278 9.09 8.91 13.64
CA GLU A 278 7.68 8.61 13.71
C GLU A 278 7.42 7.10 13.82
N GLU A 279 6.46 6.74 14.63
CA GLU A 279 6.23 5.36 15.08
C GLU A 279 5.81 4.38 13.96
N GLY A 280 5.39 4.91 12.81
CA GLY A 280 4.99 4.11 11.63
C GLY A 280 6.13 3.37 10.92
N ASN A 281 7.36 3.78 11.13
CA ASN A 281 8.51 3.37 10.30
C ASN A 281 9.42 2.30 10.95
N VAL A 282 8.91 1.54 11.91
CA VAL A 282 9.66 0.47 12.57
C VAL A 282 9.19 -0.90 12.08
N SER A 283 10.11 -1.77 11.69
CA SER A 283 9.83 -3.14 11.27
C SER A 283 10.58 -4.15 12.13
N LEU A 284 9.94 -5.29 12.41
CA LEU A 284 10.57 -6.44 13.05
C LEU A 284 11.19 -7.33 11.97
N LEU A 285 12.49 -7.58 12.08
CA LEU A 285 13.21 -8.41 11.10
C LEU A 285 12.93 -9.90 11.33
N PRO A 286 12.59 -10.64 10.26
CA PRO A 286 12.04 -11.99 10.40
C PRO A 286 13.06 -13.07 10.83
N GLN A 287 14.38 -12.88 10.67
CA GLN A 287 15.38 -13.85 11.08
C GLN A 287 15.97 -13.54 12.46
N SER A 288 16.47 -12.32 12.66
CA SER A 288 17.12 -11.92 13.91
C SER A 288 16.16 -11.50 15.01
N GLY A 289 14.95 -11.08 14.64
CA GLY A 289 14.02 -10.44 15.57
C GLY A 289 14.51 -9.08 16.06
N MET A 290 15.45 -8.43 15.36
CA MET A 290 15.83 -7.06 15.62
C MET A 290 14.82 -6.08 15.04
N LEU A 291 14.84 -4.85 15.52
CA LEU A 291 14.01 -3.78 14.97
C LEU A 291 14.83 -2.90 14.02
N VAL A 292 14.28 -2.58 12.87
CA VAL A 292 14.80 -1.56 11.98
C VAL A 292 13.83 -0.41 11.94
N GLU A 293 14.31 0.78 12.27
CA GLU A 293 13.61 2.04 12.10
C GLU A 293 14.08 2.73 10.83
N ARG A 294 13.13 3.14 10.01
CA ARG A 294 13.37 3.96 8.81
C ARG A 294 13.11 5.41 9.15
N LEU A 295 14.09 6.25 8.93
CA LEU A 295 14.03 7.68 9.15
C LEU A 295 14.35 8.40 7.85
N HIS A 296 13.93 9.64 7.76
CA HIS A 296 14.35 10.56 6.71
C HIS A 296 14.88 11.82 7.36
N ASP A 297 15.98 12.31 6.85
CA ASP A 297 16.50 13.62 7.21
C ASP A 297 16.64 14.47 5.93
N GLU A 298 17.09 15.71 6.06
CA GLU A 298 17.29 16.61 4.93
C GLU A 298 18.26 16.09 3.85
N ASN A 299 19.01 15.04 4.15
CA ASN A 299 20.01 14.45 3.24
C ASN A 299 19.51 13.17 2.59
N GLY A 300 18.54 12.46 3.16
CA GLY A 300 18.01 11.21 2.62
C GLY A 300 17.56 10.21 3.66
N ALA A 301 17.52 8.93 3.27
CA ALA A 301 17.08 7.86 4.15
C ALA A 301 18.13 7.50 5.20
N VAL A 302 17.65 7.17 6.39
CA VAL A 302 18.45 6.67 7.50
C VAL A 302 17.80 5.39 8.05
N LEU A 303 18.56 4.31 8.12
CA LEU A 303 18.15 3.07 8.77
C LEU A 303 18.85 2.96 10.12
N GLN A 304 18.10 2.71 11.18
CA GLN A 304 18.62 2.45 12.51
C GLN A 304 18.23 1.05 12.97
N LEU A 305 19.22 0.27 13.37
CA LEU A 305 19.03 -1.10 13.84
C LEU A 305 19.09 -1.13 15.36
N TYR A 306 18.09 -1.77 16.00
CA TYR A 306 17.97 -1.86 17.44
C TYR A 306 17.86 -3.30 17.90
N GLU A 307 18.47 -3.56 19.06
CA GLU A 307 18.25 -4.79 19.79
C GLU A 307 16.92 -4.76 20.52
N THR A 308 16.10 -5.81 20.35
CA THR A 308 14.75 -5.86 20.93
C THR A 308 14.72 -5.99 22.44
N GLN A 309 15.80 -6.50 23.08
CA GLN A 309 15.79 -6.73 24.53
C GLN A 309 15.99 -5.47 25.37
N GLN A 310 16.80 -4.54 24.87
CA GLN A 310 17.20 -3.34 25.62
C GLN A 310 16.85 -2.04 24.90
N GLY A 311 16.38 -2.11 23.64
CA GLY A 311 16.13 -0.94 22.81
C GLY A 311 17.41 -0.17 22.41
N ASN A 312 18.60 -0.78 22.59
CA ASN A 312 19.85 -0.15 22.25
C ASN A 312 20.07 -0.16 20.74
N ARG A 313 20.43 1.00 20.19
CA ARG A 313 20.87 1.10 18.80
C ARG A 313 22.16 0.34 18.60
N LYS A 314 22.15 -0.57 17.64
CA LYS A 314 23.30 -1.43 17.26
C LYS A 314 24.08 -0.89 16.08
N SER A 315 23.40 -0.27 15.12
CA SER A 315 24.02 0.22 13.91
C SER A 315 23.16 1.30 13.28
N ARG A 316 23.77 2.13 12.44
CA ARG A 316 23.07 3.14 11.64
C ARG A 316 23.65 3.16 10.23
N LEU A 317 22.77 3.25 9.24
CA LEU A 317 23.10 3.48 7.84
C LEU A 317 22.40 4.75 7.36
N ALA A 318 23.16 5.72 6.88
CA ALA A 318 22.61 6.86 6.15
C ALA A 318 22.87 6.69 4.65
N ILE A 319 21.85 6.92 3.85
CA ILE A 319 21.90 6.81 2.39
C ILE A 319 21.44 8.15 1.81
N PRO A 320 22.36 9.10 1.62
CA PRO A 320 22.05 10.40 1.05
C PRO A 320 21.36 10.29 -0.31
N MET A 321 20.44 11.21 -0.57
CA MET A 321 19.65 11.32 -1.80
C MET A 321 18.68 10.16 -2.10
N ILE A 322 18.58 9.20 -1.21
CA ILE A 322 17.54 8.16 -1.26
C ILE A 322 16.47 8.52 -0.24
N TYR A 323 15.24 8.59 -0.69
CA TYR A 323 14.12 9.06 0.14
C TYR A 323 13.06 8.00 0.35
N TRP A 324 13.17 6.86 -0.32
CA TRP A 324 12.28 5.73 -0.13
C TRP A 324 13.06 4.45 0.18
N VAL A 325 12.60 3.72 1.18
CA VAL A 325 13.08 2.39 1.54
C VAL A 325 11.86 1.49 1.76
N GLY A 326 11.72 0.50 0.91
CA GLY A 326 10.58 -0.42 0.92
C GLY A 326 10.73 -1.60 1.88
N GLU A 327 10.18 -2.75 1.47
CA GLU A 327 10.24 -4.01 2.25
C GLU A 327 11.66 -4.33 2.70
N MET A 328 11.79 -4.76 3.96
CA MET A 328 13.07 -5.15 4.55
C MET A 328 13.02 -6.58 5.07
N LYS A 329 14.10 -7.32 4.86
CA LYS A 329 14.33 -8.66 5.39
C LYS A 329 15.78 -8.78 5.84
N ASP A 330 16.04 -9.68 6.77
CA ASP A 330 17.39 -10.07 7.15
C ASP A 330 17.67 -11.53 6.76
N ASP A 331 18.93 -11.85 6.57
CA ASP A 331 19.38 -13.21 6.33
C ASP A 331 20.09 -13.80 7.57
N ALA A 332 20.39 -15.10 7.53
CA ALA A 332 21.07 -15.79 8.61
C ALA A 332 22.52 -15.31 8.87
N ALA A 333 23.11 -14.55 7.93
CA ALA A 333 24.41 -13.91 8.11
C ALA A 333 24.31 -12.54 8.80
N GLY A 334 23.09 -12.05 9.04
CA GLY A 334 22.81 -10.75 9.66
C GLY A 334 22.86 -9.58 8.68
N ASN A 335 22.87 -9.84 7.36
CA ASN A 335 22.71 -8.78 6.39
C ASN A 335 21.25 -8.34 6.33
N ILE A 336 21.01 -7.06 6.08
CA ILE A 336 19.69 -6.48 5.91
C ILE A 336 19.47 -6.17 4.44
N TRP A 337 18.44 -6.78 3.88
CA TRP A 337 18.02 -6.61 2.49
C TRP A 337 16.83 -5.67 2.43
N PHE A 338 16.86 -4.71 1.51
CA PHE A 338 15.76 -3.77 1.31
C PHE A 338 15.69 -3.27 -0.13
N MET A 339 14.52 -2.85 -0.54
CA MET A 339 14.32 -2.19 -1.83
C MET A 339 14.45 -0.68 -1.68
N THR A 340 14.95 -0.04 -2.72
CA THR A 340 14.93 1.42 -2.87
C THR A 340 14.91 1.77 -4.35
N THR A 341 14.60 3.02 -4.69
CA THR A 341 14.70 3.52 -6.05
C THR A 341 16.07 4.14 -6.27
N ASP A 342 16.77 3.70 -7.30
CA ASP A 342 17.97 4.39 -7.78
C ASP A 342 17.52 5.57 -8.66
N PRO A 343 17.71 6.81 -8.23
CA PRO A 343 17.18 7.97 -8.95
C PRO A 343 17.92 8.26 -10.27
N GLU A 344 19.12 7.71 -10.48
CA GLU A 344 19.81 7.84 -11.77
C GLU A 344 19.31 6.85 -12.80
N LEU A 345 19.01 5.64 -12.35
CA LEU A 345 18.49 4.58 -13.20
C LEU A 345 16.97 4.67 -13.37
N ASP A 346 16.32 5.53 -12.56
CA ASP A 346 14.85 5.64 -12.46
C ASP A 346 14.18 4.27 -12.37
N ARG A 347 14.72 3.44 -11.50
CA ARG A 347 14.22 2.09 -11.27
C ARG A 347 14.53 1.58 -9.88
N ASP A 348 13.74 0.63 -9.43
CA ASP A 348 13.95 -0.01 -8.15
C ASP A 348 15.09 -0.99 -8.17
N VAL A 349 15.88 -0.95 -7.12
CA VAL A 349 17.05 -1.79 -6.88
C VAL A 349 16.93 -2.51 -5.54
N LEU A 350 17.54 -3.69 -5.46
CA LEU A 350 17.69 -4.41 -4.20
C LEU A 350 19.03 -4.04 -3.57
N CYS A 351 18.99 -3.64 -2.31
CA CYS A 351 20.17 -3.32 -1.51
C CYS A 351 20.43 -4.41 -0.47
N CYS A 352 21.68 -4.69 -0.21
CA CYS A 352 22.13 -5.54 0.87
C CYS A 352 23.08 -4.74 1.78
N TRP A 353 22.61 -4.38 2.96
CA TRP A 353 23.40 -3.71 4.00
C TRP A 353 24.03 -4.72 4.93
N GLN A 354 25.33 -4.56 5.20
CA GLN A 354 26.06 -5.28 6.22
C GLN A 354 26.26 -4.39 7.45
N PRO A 355 25.39 -4.52 8.48
CA PRO A 355 25.52 -3.69 9.67
C PRO A 355 26.85 -3.95 10.39
N GLN A 356 27.52 -2.88 10.81
CA GLN A 356 28.68 -2.96 11.67
C GLN A 356 28.26 -2.53 13.08
N GLU A 357 28.67 -3.31 14.09
CA GLU A 357 28.31 -3.05 15.48
C GLU A 357 28.84 -1.67 15.93
N ASP A 358 27.98 -0.90 16.56
CA ASP A 358 28.23 0.45 17.09
C ASP A 358 28.77 1.45 16.05
N ALA A 359 28.52 1.20 14.75
CA ALA A 359 28.99 2.07 13.68
C ALA A 359 27.86 2.92 13.08
N ASP A 360 28.23 4.15 12.74
CA ASP A 360 27.46 5.03 11.86
C ASP A 360 28.08 4.93 10.45
N GLN A 361 27.38 4.24 9.56
CA GLN A 361 27.80 4.06 8.18
C GLN A 361 27.08 5.08 7.29
N VAL A 362 27.81 5.66 6.34
CA VAL A 362 27.24 6.56 5.31
C VAL A 362 27.61 5.98 3.96
N VAL A 363 26.60 5.68 3.14
CA VAL A 363 26.80 5.12 1.81
C VAL A 363 26.08 5.98 0.78
N ARG A 364 26.83 6.46 -0.21
CA ARG A 364 26.27 7.15 -1.38
C ARG A 364 26.14 6.16 -2.52
N LEU A 365 24.96 6.06 -3.10
CA LEU A 365 24.68 5.12 -4.18
C LEU A 365 25.37 5.52 -5.50
N SER A 366 25.67 6.81 -5.69
CA SER A 366 26.43 7.28 -6.86
C SER A 366 27.24 8.54 -6.54
N LYS A 367 28.42 8.67 -7.17
CA LYS A 367 29.21 9.91 -7.13
C LYS A 367 28.55 11.07 -7.87
N ARG A 368 27.65 10.78 -8.79
CA ARG A 368 26.92 11.79 -9.57
C ARG A 368 25.93 12.55 -8.70
N TYR A 369 25.43 11.97 -7.62
CA TYR A 369 24.60 12.67 -6.63
C TYR A 369 25.35 13.79 -5.91
N THR A 370 26.67 13.76 -5.84
CA THR A 370 27.46 14.86 -5.28
C THR A 370 27.58 16.07 -6.22
N ALA A 371 27.26 15.92 -7.50
CA ALA A 371 27.34 16.99 -8.50
C ALA A 371 26.00 17.77 -8.64
N GLN A 372 24.92 17.21 -8.17
CA GLN A 372 23.63 17.87 -8.07
C GLN A 372 23.25 18.00 -6.60
N GLU A 373 23.95 18.87 -5.87
CA GLU A 373 23.34 19.40 -4.65
C GLU A 373 21.97 19.98 -5.06
N PRO A 374 20.87 19.66 -4.32
CA PRO A 374 19.59 20.26 -4.60
C PRO A 374 19.80 21.77 -4.73
N ASP A 375 19.15 22.40 -5.67
CA ASP A 375 19.12 23.87 -5.75
C ASP A 375 18.45 24.43 -4.48
N MET A 376 19.23 24.48 -3.40
CA MET A 376 18.74 24.90 -2.09
C MET A 376 18.21 26.33 -2.11
N ALA A 377 18.71 27.18 -3.00
CA ALA A 377 18.18 28.52 -3.19
C ALA A 377 16.80 28.47 -3.86
N GLY A 378 16.66 27.72 -4.93
CA GLY A 378 15.38 27.51 -5.59
C GLY A 378 14.38 26.77 -4.73
N LEU A 379 14.83 25.82 -3.91
CA LEU A 379 13.98 25.13 -2.92
C LEU A 379 13.47 26.10 -1.85
N ALA A 380 14.31 27.00 -1.35
CA ALA A 380 13.91 28.03 -0.38
C ALA A 380 12.85 28.98 -0.98
N GLU A 381 12.97 29.33 -2.27
CA GLU A 381 11.93 30.09 -2.98
C GLU A 381 10.63 29.32 -3.08
N CYS A 382 10.68 28.01 -3.40
CA CYS A 382 9.50 27.14 -3.45
C CYS A 382 8.84 27.03 -2.06
N LYS A 383 9.59 26.85 -0.99
CA LYS A 383 9.05 26.82 0.38
C LYS A 383 8.38 28.15 0.76
N ALA A 384 8.95 29.27 0.35
CA ALA A 384 8.32 30.57 0.57
C ALA A 384 6.98 30.72 -0.20
N LEU A 385 6.94 30.25 -1.45
CA LEU A 385 5.70 30.22 -2.24
C LEU A 385 4.65 29.29 -1.62
N ALA A 386 5.06 28.09 -1.17
CA ALA A 386 4.16 27.16 -0.47
C ALA A 386 3.52 27.84 0.75
N GLN A 387 4.31 28.50 1.60
CA GLN A 387 3.81 29.24 2.77
C GLN A 387 2.83 30.37 2.40
N GLU A 388 3.05 31.05 1.28
CA GLU A 388 2.09 32.06 0.77
C GLU A 388 0.75 31.42 0.40
N LEU A 389 0.79 30.28 -0.33
CA LEU A 389 -0.41 29.55 -0.73
C LEU A 389 -1.15 28.94 0.47
N GLU A 390 -0.43 28.40 1.45
CA GLU A 390 -0.99 27.90 2.72
C GLU A 390 -1.77 28.98 3.46
N ALA A 391 -1.19 30.16 3.58
CA ALA A 391 -1.84 31.29 4.24
C ALA A 391 -3.08 31.78 3.47
N ARG A 392 -3.02 31.77 2.13
CA ARG A 392 -4.09 32.24 1.26
C ARG A 392 -5.27 31.27 1.19
N PHE A 393 -5.01 29.98 1.12
CA PHE A 393 -6.04 28.95 0.90
C PHE A 393 -6.39 28.17 2.16
N TYR A 394 -5.68 28.34 3.24
CA TYR A 394 -5.92 27.66 4.52
C TYR A 394 -5.69 26.14 4.43
N VAL A 395 -4.61 25.75 3.80
CA VAL A 395 -4.14 24.37 3.66
C VAL A 395 -2.72 24.26 4.20
N ASP A 396 -2.19 23.07 4.32
CA ASP A 396 -0.76 22.82 4.49
C ASP A 396 -0.21 22.14 3.23
N ILE A 397 0.97 22.54 2.78
CA ILE A 397 1.57 22.07 1.53
C ILE A 397 2.92 21.43 1.80
N GLY A 398 3.01 20.13 1.59
CA GLY A 398 4.23 19.35 1.69
C GLY A 398 4.98 19.30 0.36
N ILE A 399 6.23 19.79 0.36
CA ILE A 399 7.14 19.67 -0.79
C ILE A 399 8.50 19.20 -0.29
N TYR A 400 9.25 18.48 -1.14
CA TYR A 400 10.54 17.93 -0.80
C TYR A 400 10.43 17.02 0.44
N THR A 401 11.27 17.20 1.47
CA THR A 401 11.22 16.41 2.71
C THR A 401 9.95 16.58 3.52
N ASP A 402 9.27 17.70 3.36
CA ASP A 402 8.02 17.98 4.09
C ASP A 402 6.81 17.26 3.47
N SER A 403 7.00 16.59 2.31
CA SER A 403 5.96 15.76 1.67
C SER A 403 5.89 14.32 2.21
N VAL A 404 6.87 13.90 3.01
CA VAL A 404 6.94 12.53 3.53
C VAL A 404 6.26 12.46 4.88
N GLU A 405 5.08 11.87 4.88
CA GLU A 405 4.35 11.56 6.10
C GLU A 405 4.51 10.08 6.47
N PRO A 406 4.59 9.75 7.76
CA PRO A 406 4.63 8.38 8.22
C PRO A 406 3.27 7.73 8.06
N ASN A 407 3.14 6.82 7.14
CA ASN A 407 1.93 6.05 6.93
C ASN A 407 2.26 4.65 6.38
N ASP A 408 1.23 3.88 6.06
CA ASP A 408 1.40 2.55 5.47
C ASP A 408 1.76 2.59 3.97
N TYR A 409 1.92 3.79 3.40
CA TYR A 409 2.38 4.02 2.04
C TYR A 409 3.83 4.46 2.02
N ALA A 410 4.57 4.06 1.01
CA ALA A 410 5.91 4.54 0.75
C ALA A 410 5.86 5.62 -0.35
N PHE A 411 6.25 6.83 0.00
CA PHE A 411 6.35 7.94 -0.94
C PHE A 411 7.81 8.21 -1.30
N ALA A 412 8.09 8.39 -2.58
CA ALA A 412 9.36 8.93 -3.02
C ALA A 412 9.29 10.47 -3.08
N ILE A 413 10.30 11.13 -2.55
CA ILE A 413 10.37 12.60 -2.53
C ILE A 413 10.64 13.13 -3.95
N GLU A 414 9.90 14.18 -4.34
CA GLU A 414 10.25 14.98 -5.50
C GLU A 414 11.31 16.01 -5.11
N TYR A 415 12.47 15.95 -5.74
CA TYR A 415 13.63 16.81 -5.45
C TYR A 415 13.93 17.83 -6.56
N GLN A 416 13.29 17.71 -7.73
CA GLN A 416 13.49 18.63 -8.85
C GLN A 416 12.77 19.95 -8.61
N VAL A 417 13.50 21.01 -8.34
CA VAL A 417 12.95 22.34 -8.02
C VAL A 417 12.04 22.87 -9.13
N SER A 418 12.33 22.55 -10.40
CA SER A 418 11.47 22.93 -11.53
C SER A 418 10.08 22.30 -11.43
N VAL A 419 10.02 21.01 -11.09
CA VAL A 419 8.76 20.24 -10.94
C VAL A 419 8.00 20.71 -9.69
N ILE A 420 8.70 20.94 -8.58
CA ILE A 420 8.10 21.52 -7.37
C ILE A 420 7.46 22.90 -7.67
N ARG A 421 8.16 23.74 -8.42
CA ARG A 421 7.63 25.07 -8.82
C ARG A 421 6.42 24.93 -9.74
N GLU A 422 6.43 23.99 -10.65
CA GLU A 422 5.28 23.70 -11.54
C GLU A 422 4.07 23.28 -10.71
N PHE A 423 4.24 22.36 -9.77
CA PHE A 423 3.19 21.95 -8.85
C PHE A 423 2.59 23.11 -8.04
N LEU A 424 3.42 23.95 -7.45
CA LEU A 424 2.95 25.11 -6.68
C LEU A 424 2.20 26.12 -7.56
N THR A 425 2.67 26.35 -8.80
CA THR A 425 2.00 27.19 -9.79
C THR A 425 0.66 26.61 -10.21
N MET A 426 0.61 25.30 -10.42
CA MET A 426 -0.63 24.57 -10.67
C MET A 426 -1.59 24.73 -9.48
N LEU A 427 -1.15 24.47 -8.25
CA LEU A 427 -1.98 24.65 -7.05
C LEU A 427 -2.55 26.07 -6.94
N GLU A 428 -1.74 27.10 -7.15
CA GLU A 428 -2.23 28.47 -7.14
C GLU A 428 -3.37 28.67 -8.16
N THR A 429 -3.17 28.16 -9.36
CA THR A 429 -4.13 28.28 -10.45
C THR A 429 -5.44 27.55 -10.13
N VAL A 430 -5.35 26.28 -9.75
CA VAL A 430 -6.54 25.44 -9.54
C VAL A 430 -7.30 25.82 -8.29
N MET A 431 -6.61 26.14 -7.20
CA MET A 431 -7.26 26.52 -5.94
C MET A 431 -7.94 27.90 -6.05
N SER A 432 -7.42 28.79 -6.91
CA SER A 432 -8.06 30.07 -7.20
C SER A 432 -9.40 29.95 -7.95
N LYS A 433 -9.71 28.80 -8.53
CA LYS A 433 -11.02 28.53 -9.16
C LYS A 433 -12.14 28.30 -8.13
N PHE A 434 -11.78 28.01 -6.88
CA PHE A 434 -12.73 27.78 -5.79
C PHE A 434 -13.12 29.08 -5.08
N PRO A 435 -14.34 29.17 -4.52
CA PRO A 435 -14.76 30.33 -3.72
C PRO A 435 -13.87 30.54 -2.49
N GLU A 436 -13.76 31.78 -2.07
CA GLU A 436 -13.07 32.14 -0.84
C GLU A 436 -13.60 31.33 0.36
N GLY A 437 -12.70 30.79 1.18
CA GLY A 437 -13.03 29.98 2.35
C GLY A 437 -13.51 28.55 2.04
N PHE A 438 -13.45 28.10 0.78
CA PHE A 438 -13.84 26.76 0.40
C PHE A 438 -13.05 25.68 1.17
N PHE A 439 -11.72 25.71 1.06
CA PHE A 439 -10.86 24.72 1.72
C PHE A 439 -10.98 24.77 3.24
N GLN A 440 -10.96 25.97 3.85
CA GLN A 440 -11.17 26.14 5.28
C GLN A 440 -12.52 25.59 5.77
N THR A 441 -13.55 25.66 4.92
CA THR A 441 -14.87 25.15 5.29
C THR A 441 -14.95 23.63 5.14
N GLY A 442 -14.39 23.06 4.06
CA GLY A 442 -14.35 21.61 3.82
C GLY A 442 -13.50 20.88 4.86
N ALA A 443 -12.39 21.48 5.27
CA ALA A 443 -11.47 20.92 6.27
C ALA A 443 -11.97 20.98 7.73
N LYS A 444 -13.19 21.46 8.00
CA LYS A 444 -13.77 21.46 9.37
C LYS A 444 -14.01 20.08 9.97
N VAL A 445 -13.89 19.03 9.18
CA VAL A 445 -13.99 17.64 9.64
C VAL A 445 -12.65 17.06 10.04
N THR A 446 -11.54 17.74 9.73
CA THR A 446 -10.19 17.35 10.12
C THR A 446 -9.83 17.92 11.50
N GLU A 447 -8.90 17.30 12.22
CA GLU A 447 -8.45 17.75 13.53
C GLU A 447 -7.64 19.05 13.44
N SER A 448 -6.74 19.17 12.47
CA SER A 448 -5.96 20.40 12.21
C SER A 448 -6.81 21.56 11.66
N GLY A 449 -7.97 21.26 11.09
CA GLY A 449 -8.81 22.21 10.37
C GLY A 449 -8.28 22.56 8.98
N LYS A 450 -7.33 21.78 8.45
CA LYS A 450 -6.69 21.98 7.16
C LYS A 450 -6.60 20.66 6.37
N PHE A 451 -6.53 20.76 5.04
CA PHE A 451 -6.11 19.66 4.19
C PHE A 451 -4.58 19.69 4.05
N GLN A 452 -3.96 18.51 4.11
CA GLN A 452 -2.54 18.33 3.89
C GLN A 452 -2.34 17.93 2.41
N ILE A 453 -1.66 18.76 1.61
CA ILE A 453 -1.49 18.53 0.16
C ILE A 453 0.00 18.36 -0.11
N SER A 454 0.42 17.21 -0.63
CA SER A 454 1.83 16.89 -0.84
C SER A 454 2.14 16.54 -2.29
N LEU A 455 3.31 17.01 -2.75
CA LEU A 455 3.91 16.54 -4.00
C LEU A 455 4.85 15.38 -3.71
N VAL A 456 4.66 14.26 -4.40
CA VAL A 456 5.53 13.09 -4.31
C VAL A 456 5.99 12.68 -5.71
N ARG A 457 7.14 12.05 -5.82
CA ARG A 457 7.63 11.53 -7.11
C ARG A 457 7.01 10.19 -7.45
N ASP A 458 6.73 9.37 -6.44
CA ASP A 458 6.19 8.03 -6.60
C ASP A 458 5.36 7.64 -5.37
N ILE A 459 4.31 6.85 -5.59
CA ILE A 459 3.45 6.29 -4.54
C ILE A 459 3.54 4.77 -4.66
N LYS A 460 4.05 4.11 -3.61
CA LYS A 460 4.17 2.65 -3.59
C LYS A 460 3.38 2.07 -2.43
N GLY A 461 2.71 0.97 -2.71
CA GLY A 461 2.14 0.14 -1.67
C GLY A 461 3.23 -0.46 -0.79
N THR A 462 2.96 -0.57 0.50
CA THR A 462 3.77 -1.36 1.42
C THR A 462 3.25 -2.80 1.46
N GLN A 463 3.92 -3.68 2.22
CA GLN A 463 3.43 -5.06 2.44
C GLN A 463 2.00 -5.12 3.01
N TYR A 464 1.48 -4.00 3.51
CA TYR A 464 0.14 -3.91 4.13
C TYR A 464 -0.89 -3.23 3.22
N ASN A 465 -0.44 -2.61 2.13
CA ASN A 465 -1.32 -1.88 1.24
C ASN A 465 -0.80 -1.94 -0.20
N THR A 466 -1.57 -2.59 -1.07
CA THR A 466 -1.22 -2.73 -2.49
C THR A 466 -1.84 -1.58 -3.26
N VAL A 467 -1.17 -0.44 -3.30
CA VAL A 467 -1.50 0.63 -4.26
C VAL A 467 -0.52 0.50 -5.40
N ASN A 468 -0.99 0.02 -6.53
CA ASN A 468 -0.24 -0.05 -7.76
C ASN A 468 -0.74 1.04 -8.71
N ASP A 469 0.18 1.78 -9.33
CA ASP A 469 -0.09 2.77 -10.39
C ASP A 469 -1.06 3.90 -10.00
N ALA A 470 -1.13 4.28 -8.71
CA ALA A 470 -1.90 5.43 -8.30
C ALA A 470 -1.19 6.74 -8.70
N GLU A 471 -1.86 7.59 -9.45
CA GLU A 471 -1.36 8.94 -9.79
C GLU A 471 -1.54 9.93 -8.62
N GLY A 472 -2.43 9.62 -7.70
CA GLY A 472 -2.69 10.35 -6.47
C GLY A 472 -3.24 9.44 -5.39
N LEU A 473 -3.32 9.93 -4.18
CA LEU A 473 -3.87 9.21 -3.06
C LEU A 473 -4.43 10.15 -2.00
N GLN A 474 -5.69 9.95 -1.65
CA GLN A 474 -6.30 10.56 -0.47
C GLN A 474 -6.34 9.54 0.67
N TYR A 475 -5.88 9.93 1.85
CA TYR A 475 -5.86 9.08 3.03
C TYR A 475 -6.03 9.88 4.32
N TRP A 476 -6.26 9.20 5.44
CA TRP A 476 -6.47 9.81 6.74
C TRP A 476 -5.43 9.33 7.74
N ILE A 477 -4.82 10.26 8.48
CA ILE A 477 -3.94 9.96 9.61
C ILE A 477 -4.35 10.84 10.79
N GLY A 478 -4.58 10.24 11.97
CA GLY A 478 -4.85 10.98 13.20
C GLY A 478 -6.05 11.93 13.14
N GLY A 479 -6.99 11.70 12.20
CA GLY A 479 -8.13 12.58 11.99
C GLY A 479 -7.90 13.72 11.00
N ASP A 480 -6.73 13.81 10.36
CA ASP A 480 -6.42 14.75 9.29
C ASP A 480 -6.46 14.08 7.91
N ALA A 481 -6.90 14.85 6.91
CA ALA A 481 -7.01 14.41 5.53
C ALA A 481 -5.77 14.83 4.72
N TYR A 482 -5.13 13.86 4.11
CA TYR A 482 -3.93 14.01 3.28
C TYR A 482 -4.26 13.74 1.82
N ILE A 483 -3.66 14.51 0.93
CA ILE A 483 -3.73 14.41 -0.53
C ILE A 483 -2.29 14.35 -1.04
N ALA A 484 -1.85 13.19 -1.51
CA ALA A 484 -0.58 13.04 -2.21
C ALA A 484 -0.80 13.04 -3.72
N ILE A 485 0.03 13.78 -4.47
CA ILE A 485 -0.05 13.92 -5.93
C ILE A 485 1.29 13.55 -6.52
N MET A 486 1.31 12.61 -7.47
CA MET A 486 2.53 12.24 -8.19
C MET A 486 2.95 13.31 -9.19
N SER A 487 4.25 13.60 -9.24
CA SER A 487 4.82 14.58 -10.15
C SER A 487 4.78 14.18 -11.63
N SER A 488 4.62 12.88 -11.92
CA SER A 488 4.45 12.34 -13.29
C SER A 488 3.01 12.33 -13.79
N ALA A 489 2.03 12.54 -12.89
CA ALA A 489 0.61 12.53 -13.22
C ALA A 489 0.14 13.81 -13.92
N ASP A 490 -1.11 13.80 -14.41
CA ASP A 490 -1.84 15.04 -14.69
C ASP A 490 -2.24 15.67 -13.34
N MET A 491 -1.31 16.42 -12.75
CA MET A 491 -1.43 16.94 -11.38
C MET A 491 -2.71 17.76 -11.16
N GLU A 492 -3.21 18.46 -12.18
CA GLU A 492 -4.47 19.23 -12.06
C GLU A 492 -5.67 18.30 -11.89
N LYS A 493 -5.82 17.30 -12.75
CA LYS A 493 -6.93 16.34 -12.67
C LYS A 493 -6.86 15.50 -11.42
N THR A 494 -5.68 14.98 -11.12
CA THR A 494 -5.41 14.21 -9.89
C THR A 494 -5.78 15.02 -8.65
N PHE A 495 -5.42 16.30 -8.59
CA PHE A 495 -5.83 17.17 -7.49
C PHE A 495 -7.35 17.26 -7.32
N TYR A 496 -8.11 17.42 -8.40
CA TYR A 496 -9.57 17.48 -8.30
C TYR A 496 -10.19 16.15 -7.84
N HIS A 497 -9.61 15.04 -8.29
CA HIS A 497 -10.02 13.70 -7.91
C HIS A 497 -9.83 13.46 -6.41
N GLU A 498 -8.61 13.65 -5.92
CA GLU A 498 -8.26 13.41 -4.51
C GLU A 498 -8.92 14.43 -3.57
N LEU A 499 -9.08 15.67 -4.02
CA LEU A 499 -9.85 16.67 -3.27
C LEU A 499 -11.31 16.26 -3.11
N SER A 500 -11.91 15.62 -4.10
CA SER A 500 -13.28 15.11 -3.99
C SER A 500 -13.39 14.08 -2.86
N HIS A 501 -12.45 13.14 -2.76
CA HIS A 501 -12.40 12.17 -1.66
C HIS A 501 -12.21 12.85 -0.30
N ALA A 502 -11.32 13.83 -0.20
CA ALA A 502 -11.11 14.57 1.04
C ALA A 502 -12.35 15.35 1.49
N LEU A 503 -13.17 15.82 0.54
CA LEU A 503 -14.43 16.53 0.81
C LEU A 503 -15.61 15.61 1.14
N ASP A 504 -15.57 14.36 0.74
CA ASP A 504 -16.70 13.42 0.88
C ASP A 504 -17.22 13.37 2.33
N THR A 505 -16.33 13.24 3.31
CA THR A 505 -16.71 13.20 4.73
C THR A 505 -17.48 14.47 5.16
N TYR A 506 -17.01 15.65 4.71
CA TYR A 506 -17.68 16.91 5.03
C TYR A 506 -19.06 17.00 4.36
N ILE A 507 -19.15 16.60 3.09
CA ILE A 507 -20.39 16.66 2.32
C ILE A 507 -21.42 15.68 2.87
N TYR A 508 -21.06 14.43 3.18
CA TYR A 508 -21.95 13.47 3.83
C TYR A 508 -22.51 13.97 5.16
N ALA A 509 -21.67 14.60 5.97
CA ALA A 509 -22.10 15.13 7.26
C ALA A 509 -23.10 16.30 7.14
N LYS A 510 -23.24 16.95 5.98
CA LYS A 510 -23.97 18.22 5.81
C LYS A 510 -25.02 18.22 4.70
N SER A 511 -25.05 17.21 3.84
CA SER A 511 -25.94 17.12 2.70
C SER A 511 -26.56 15.72 2.62
N ILE A 512 -27.86 15.68 2.30
CA ILE A 512 -28.59 14.43 2.06
C ILE A 512 -28.46 13.95 0.60
N TYR A 513 -27.88 14.75 -0.30
CA TYR A 513 -27.84 14.38 -1.73
C TYR A 513 -26.96 13.18 -2.01
N TYR A 514 -25.91 12.95 -1.25
CA TYR A 514 -25.07 11.76 -1.42
C TYR A 514 -25.78 10.45 -1.02
N ASP A 515 -26.75 10.51 -0.12
CA ASP A 515 -27.56 9.33 0.27
C ASP A 515 -28.38 8.76 -0.91
N PHE A 516 -28.61 9.59 -1.95
CA PHE A 516 -29.36 9.22 -3.15
C PHE A 516 -28.49 9.13 -4.40
N TRP A 517 -27.15 8.99 -4.25
CA TRP A 517 -26.24 8.92 -5.39
C TRP A 517 -26.55 7.71 -6.27
N ASP A 518 -26.75 6.55 -5.68
CA ASP A 518 -26.99 5.29 -6.38
C ASP A 518 -28.32 5.28 -7.15
N ASP A 519 -29.28 6.12 -6.76
CA ASP A 519 -30.57 6.28 -7.45
C ASP A 519 -30.40 6.86 -8.87
N GLN A 520 -29.24 7.43 -9.18
CA GLN A 520 -28.89 7.95 -10.51
C GLN A 520 -28.29 6.90 -11.43
N ASN A 521 -27.96 5.71 -10.91
CA ASN A 521 -27.36 4.65 -11.71
C ASN A 521 -28.40 3.98 -12.62
N PRO A 522 -27.99 3.41 -13.76
CA PRO A 522 -28.88 2.64 -14.64
C PRO A 522 -29.51 1.45 -13.92
N ASP A 523 -30.72 1.09 -14.32
CA ASP A 523 -31.41 -0.10 -13.81
C ASP A 523 -30.53 -1.35 -13.94
N GLY A 524 -30.35 -2.07 -12.85
CA GLY A 524 -29.57 -3.30 -12.80
C GLY A 524 -28.05 -3.12 -12.66
N PHE A 525 -27.57 -1.88 -12.50
CA PHE A 525 -26.16 -1.62 -12.17
C PHE A 525 -25.94 -1.79 -10.65
N THR A 526 -24.77 -2.35 -10.32
CA THR A 526 -24.22 -2.35 -8.96
C THR A 526 -22.72 -2.10 -9.05
N TYR A 527 -22.17 -1.33 -8.12
CA TYR A 527 -20.71 -1.12 -8.05
C TYR A 527 -20.00 -2.42 -7.73
N ASP A 528 -18.80 -2.59 -8.29
CA ASP A 528 -17.98 -3.81 -8.10
C ASP A 528 -17.52 -4.01 -6.66
N ASN A 529 -17.37 -2.93 -5.90
CA ASN A 529 -16.73 -2.90 -4.59
C ASN A 529 -15.32 -3.54 -4.61
N SER A 530 -14.61 -3.34 -5.72
CA SER A 530 -13.27 -3.87 -5.97
C SER A 530 -12.52 -2.98 -6.96
N TYR A 531 -11.27 -2.64 -6.65
CA TYR A 531 -10.38 -1.91 -7.58
C TYR A 531 -9.78 -2.81 -8.67
N THR A 532 -9.84 -4.12 -8.53
CA THR A 532 -9.21 -5.05 -9.47
C THR A 532 -10.09 -5.44 -10.65
N GLN A 533 -11.39 -5.11 -10.60
CA GLN A 533 -12.36 -5.55 -11.62
C GLN A 533 -12.73 -4.47 -12.65
N TYR A 534 -12.25 -3.23 -12.50
CA TYR A 534 -12.64 -2.14 -13.39
C TYR A 534 -12.31 -2.41 -14.86
N GLN A 535 -11.25 -3.15 -15.15
CA GLN A 535 -10.88 -3.53 -16.52
C GLN A 535 -11.94 -4.39 -17.23
N THR A 536 -12.80 -5.07 -16.49
CA THR A 536 -13.88 -5.88 -17.08
C THR A 536 -15.01 -5.04 -17.69
N HIS A 537 -15.03 -3.74 -17.40
CA HIS A 537 -16.08 -2.81 -17.84
C HIS A 537 -15.72 -1.94 -19.05
N TRP A 538 -14.53 -2.11 -19.64
CA TRP A 538 -14.10 -1.29 -20.77
C TRP A 538 -15.04 -1.29 -21.96
N ASP A 539 -15.73 -2.41 -22.21
CA ASP A 539 -16.72 -2.57 -23.30
C ASP A 539 -18.17 -2.35 -22.81
N SER A 540 -18.34 -1.70 -21.66
CA SER A 540 -19.68 -1.46 -21.10
C SER A 540 -20.49 -0.48 -21.95
N GLN A 541 -21.76 -0.83 -22.23
CA GLN A 541 -22.70 0.08 -22.86
C GLN A 541 -22.89 1.42 -22.10
N TRP A 542 -22.59 1.47 -20.81
CA TRP A 542 -22.70 2.67 -19.99
C TRP A 542 -21.54 3.64 -20.15
N LEU A 543 -20.54 3.30 -20.97
CA LEU A 543 -19.43 4.16 -21.36
C LEU A 543 -19.58 4.73 -22.78
N GLU A 544 -20.53 4.23 -23.58
CA GLU A 544 -20.83 4.74 -24.93
C GLU A 544 -21.45 6.14 -24.86
N ALA A 545 -21.19 6.98 -25.84
CA ALA A 545 -21.59 8.39 -25.81
C ALA A 545 -23.09 8.61 -25.61
N GLU A 546 -23.94 7.77 -26.22
CA GLU A 546 -25.40 7.90 -26.23
C GLU A 546 -26.04 7.37 -24.94
N THR A 547 -25.40 6.44 -24.26
CA THR A 547 -25.92 5.73 -23.08
C THR A 547 -25.07 5.95 -21.84
N ARG A 548 -24.09 6.86 -21.91
CA ARG A 548 -23.12 7.13 -20.87
C ARG A 548 -23.78 7.38 -19.51
N ALA A 549 -23.36 6.60 -18.53
CA ALA A 549 -23.77 6.73 -17.13
C ALA A 549 -22.57 6.89 -16.18
N PHE A 550 -21.37 6.64 -16.68
CA PHE A 550 -20.12 6.76 -15.95
C PHE A 550 -19.06 7.45 -16.80
N ILE A 551 -18.10 8.10 -16.17
CA ILE A 551 -16.98 8.76 -16.86
C ILE A 551 -16.12 7.71 -17.57
N ASP A 552 -15.73 6.67 -16.83
CA ASP A 552 -14.89 5.56 -17.29
C ASP A 552 -15.20 4.28 -16.51
N ALA A 553 -14.48 3.20 -16.79
CA ALA A 553 -14.64 1.93 -16.10
C ALA A 553 -14.26 2.00 -14.61
N TYR A 554 -13.30 2.87 -14.26
CA TYR A 554 -12.90 3.06 -12.87
C TYR A 554 -14.02 3.68 -12.01
N SER A 555 -14.85 4.56 -12.59
CA SER A 555 -16.05 5.09 -11.93
C SER A 555 -17.07 4.02 -11.52
N MET A 556 -16.96 2.81 -12.05
CA MET A 556 -17.89 1.70 -11.79
C MET A 556 -17.43 0.83 -10.61
N THR A 557 -16.25 1.09 -10.04
CA THR A 557 -15.69 0.31 -8.91
C THR A 557 -16.39 0.63 -7.60
N TYR A 558 -16.49 1.91 -7.27
CA TYR A 558 -17.09 2.40 -6.02
C TYR A 558 -17.87 3.70 -6.24
N ALA A 559 -18.90 3.94 -5.43
CA ALA A 559 -19.68 5.18 -5.50
C ALA A 559 -18.85 6.45 -5.22
N HIS A 560 -17.82 6.36 -4.37
CA HIS A 560 -16.93 7.50 -4.11
C HIS A 560 -16.00 7.77 -5.29
N GLU A 561 -15.55 6.74 -6.02
CA GLU A 561 -14.77 6.91 -7.25
C GLU A 561 -15.61 7.56 -8.37
N ASP A 562 -16.87 7.15 -8.48
CA ASP A 562 -17.79 7.76 -9.43
C ASP A 562 -17.99 9.27 -9.15
N ARG A 563 -18.15 9.65 -7.87
CA ARG A 563 -18.23 11.07 -7.48
C ARG A 563 -16.94 11.82 -7.77
N ALA A 564 -15.80 11.21 -7.47
CA ALA A 564 -14.48 11.81 -7.69
C ALA A 564 -14.24 12.05 -9.18
N ARG A 565 -14.53 11.07 -10.04
CA ARG A 565 -14.45 11.22 -11.50
C ARG A 565 -15.42 12.27 -12.04
N VAL A 566 -16.65 12.33 -11.55
CA VAL A 566 -17.60 13.39 -11.95
C VAL A 566 -17.07 14.77 -11.57
N MET A 567 -16.48 14.94 -10.37
CA MET A 567 -15.87 16.20 -9.93
C MET A 567 -14.65 16.57 -10.79
N GLU A 568 -13.74 15.64 -10.99
CA GLU A 568 -12.54 15.80 -11.81
C GLU A 568 -12.87 16.32 -13.21
N TYR A 569 -13.80 15.66 -13.90
CA TYR A 569 -14.20 16.02 -15.24
C TYR A 569 -15.03 17.29 -15.30
N ALA A 570 -15.83 17.56 -14.26
CA ALA A 570 -16.59 18.80 -14.16
C ALA A 570 -15.71 20.03 -13.93
N MET A 571 -14.55 19.87 -13.28
CA MET A 571 -13.58 20.94 -13.03
C MET A 571 -12.66 21.20 -14.22
N SER A 572 -12.44 20.21 -15.08
CA SER A 572 -11.52 20.27 -16.22
C SER A 572 -12.23 20.77 -17.48
N GLU A 573 -11.53 21.56 -18.32
CA GLU A 573 -12.08 22.10 -19.58
C GLU A 573 -12.16 21.02 -20.67
N GLY A 574 -13.10 21.16 -21.60
CA GLY A 574 -13.23 20.30 -22.78
C GLY A 574 -13.94 18.97 -22.55
N ASN A 575 -14.57 18.79 -21.38
CA ASN A 575 -15.25 17.56 -20.99
C ASN A 575 -16.78 17.57 -21.18
N GLU A 576 -17.34 18.55 -21.88
CA GLU A 576 -18.78 18.67 -22.12
C GLU A 576 -19.42 17.43 -22.75
N ALA A 577 -18.63 16.66 -23.53
CA ALA A 577 -19.10 15.43 -24.18
C ALA A 577 -19.46 14.32 -23.17
N TYR A 578 -18.86 14.34 -21.97
CA TYR A 578 -19.15 13.36 -20.94
C TYR A 578 -20.47 13.60 -20.22
N PHE A 579 -21.00 14.83 -20.28
CA PHE A 579 -22.21 15.27 -19.57
C PHE A 579 -23.43 15.46 -20.49
N GLN A 580 -23.52 14.74 -21.61
CA GLN A 580 -24.61 14.91 -22.58
C GLN A 580 -25.86 14.04 -22.25
N THR A 581 -25.71 12.93 -21.53
CA THR A 581 -26.81 12.04 -21.19
C THR A 581 -27.60 12.54 -19.98
N GLU A 582 -28.87 12.11 -19.87
CA GLU A 582 -29.71 12.46 -18.72
C GLU A 582 -29.11 11.95 -17.39
N THR A 583 -28.53 10.73 -17.39
CA THR A 583 -27.88 10.14 -16.20
C THR A 583 -26.68 10.98 -15.75
N MET A 584 -25.77 11.34 -16.66
CA MET A 584 -24.62 12.15 -16.31
C MET A 584 -24.98 13.56 -15.87
N GLN A 585 -26.05 14.16 -16.47
CA GLN A 585 -26.59 15.42 -16.00
C GLN A 585 -27.19 15.30 -14.59
N ALA A 586 -27.89 14.19 -14.29
CA ALA A 586 -28.46 13.94 -12.96
C ALA A 586 -27.35 13.78 -11.90
N LYS A 587 -26.30 13.00 -12.19
CA LYS A 587 -25.13 12.84 -11.30
C LYS A 587 -24.41 14.17 -11.06
N LEU A 588 -24.09 14.91 -12.12
CA LEU A 588 -23.45 16.21 -11.98
C LEU A 588 -24.31 17.19 -11.18
N LYS A 589 -25.61 17.24 -11.44
CA LYS A 589 -26.55 18.08 -10.69
C LYS A 589 -26.59 17.69 -9.22
N GLN A 590 -26.62 16.39 -8.92
CA GLN A 590 -26.62 15.89 -7.55
C GLN A 590 -25.35 16.27 -6.79
N LEU A 591 -24.18 16.11 -7.40
CA LEU A 591 -22.89 16.57 -6.86
C LEU A 591 -22.93 18.08 -6.56
N CYS A 592 -23.36 18.88 -7.52
CA CYS A 592 -23.45 20.34 -7.36
C CYS A 592 -24.41 20.75 -6.23
N LEU A 593 -25.55 20.09 -6.12
CA LEU A 593 -26.54 20.34 -5.05
C LEU A 593 -25.97 19.93 -3.68
N ALA A 594 -25.25 18.80 -3.62
CA ALA A 594 -24.59 18.34 -2.40
C ALA A 594 -23.57 19.37 -1.90
N ILE A 595 -22.70 19.86 -2.79
CA ILE A 595 -21.72 20.90 -2.46
C ILE A 595 -22.43 22.20 -2.02
N ARG A 596 -23.42 22.67 -2.79
CA ARG A 596 -24.17 23.88 -2.41
C ARG A 596 -24.86 23.77 -1.05
N GLU A 597 -25.39 22.60 -0.72
CA GLU A 597 -26.01 22.35 0.57
C GLU A 597 -24.98 22.32 1.69
N ALA A 598 -23.93 21.51 1.55
CA ALA A 598 -22.89 21.32 2.56
C ALA A 598 -22.19 22.62 2.93
N PHE A 599 -21.89 23.45 1.93
CA PHE A 599 -21.21 24.74 2.11
C PHE A 599 -22.17 25.92 2.41
N GLY A 600 -23.47 25.68 2.48
CA GLY A 600 -24.45 26.72 2.80
C GLY A 600 -24.75 27.68 1.62
N TRP A 601 -24.44 27.29 0.37
CA TRP A 601 -24.57 28.14 -0.83
C TRP A 601 -25.89 27.94 -1.60
N LYS A 602 -26.91 27.38 -0.98
CA LYS A 602 -28.24 27.22 -1.61
C LYS A 602 -28.86 28.55 -2.13
N LYS A 603 -28.44 29.68 -1.55
CA LYS A 603 -28.92 31.01 -1.94
C LYS A 603 -27.87 31.82 -2.71
N TYR A 604 -26.81 31.19 -3.20
CA TYR A 604 -25.81 31.87 -4.01
C TYR A 604 -26.38 32.18 -5.40
N GLU A 605 -26.28 33.44 -5.81
CA GLU A 605 -26.86 33.94 -7.08
C GLU A 605 -25.96 33.70 -8.31
N GLY A 606 -24.73 33.19 -8.11
CA GLY A 606 -23.76 32.85 -9.15
C GLY A 606 -23.70 31.37 -9.49
N THR A 607 -22.83 31.05 -10.43
CA THR A 607 -22.50 29.70 -10.88
C THR A 607 -21.09 29.37 -10.43
N PHE A 608 -20.83 28.15 -10.04
CA PHE A 608 -19.50 27.66 -9.71
C PHE A 608 -18.86 26.96 -10.91
N ILE A 609 -17.55 26.83 -10.92
CA ILE A 609 -16.80 26.21 -12.02
C ILE A 609 -17.24 24.75 -12.27
N TRP A 610 -17.48 23.97 -11.23
CA TRP A 610 -17.97 22.58 -11.34
C TRP A 610 -19.40 22.45 -11.85
N GLU A 611 -20.12 23.56 -12.05
CA GLU A 611 -21.45 23.60 -12.63
C GLU A 611 -21.45 23.93 -14.13
N GLN A 612 -20.26 24.12 -14.74
CA GLN A 612 -20.11 24.63 -16.10
C GLN A 612 -20.77 23.76 -17.19
N TYR A 613 -20.93 22.46 -16.93
CA TYR A 613 -21.52 21.53 -17.89
C TYR A 613 -22.99 21.18 -17.57
N LEU A 614 -23.60 21.82 -16.57
CA LEU A 614 -25.03 21.64 -16.30
C LEU A 614 -25.87 22.31 -17.40
N ASN A 615 -26.88 21.58 -17.88
CA ASN A 615 -27.86 22.12 -18.83
C ASN A 615 -28.79 23.17 -18.19
N GLU A 616 -28.90 23.20 -16.87
CA GLU A 616 -29.70 24.15 -16.12
C GLU A 616 -28.87 24.86 -15.04
N SER A 617 -29.14 26.15 -14.85
CA SER A 617 -28.46 26.91 -13.80
C SER A 617 -29.04 26.63 -12.41
N LEU A 618 -28.15 26.34 -11.44
CA LEU A 618 -28.50 26.23 -10.02
C LEU A 618 -28.44 27.57 -9.26
N ALA A 619 -28.14 28.67 -9.95
CA ALA A 619 -28.09 30.01 -9.36
C ALA A 619 -29.43 30.38 -8.73
N TYR A 620 -29.39 30.88 -7.49
CA TYR A 620 -30.59 31.28 -6.79
C TYR A 620 -31.24 32.50 -7.44
N THR A 621 -32.51 32.38 -7.82
CA THR A 621 -33.27 33.51 -8.32
C THR A 621 -34.32 33.93 -7.28
N LYS A 622 -34.21 35.16 -6.79
CA LYS A 622 -35.31 35.73 -5.94
C LYS A 622 -36.59 35.72 -6.73
N LYS A 623 -37.57 34.89 -6.33
CA LYS A 623 -38.92 35.05 -6.86
C LYS A 623 -39.40 36.46 -6.48
N LYS A 624 -39.65 37.29 -7.49
CA LYS A 624 -40.24 38.63 -7.34
C LYS A 624 -41.66 38.55 -6.80
#